data_ffdd5af872dc416cff650d599810d0a4
#
_entry.id   ffdd5af872dc416cff650d599810d0a4
#
_cell.length_a   1.000
_cell.length_b   1.000
_cell.length_c   1.000
_cell.angle_alpha   90.00
_cell.angle_beta   90.00
_cell.angle_gamma   90.00
#
_symmetry.space_group_name_H-M   'P 1'
#
loop_
_entity.id
_entity.type
_entity.pdbx_description
1 polymer ?
#
loop_
_entity_poly.entity_id
_entity_poly.type
_entity_poly.pdbx_seq_one_letter_code
_entity_poly.pdbx_strand_id
1 'polypeptide(L)'
;MQLTTTIGKVLDYLPKIEVFDSQNPLEISRKNYEIMTQQLSGKKEPVAIIEELNIPEEDHQVPVRIYRPKGVTSKSPAIIYIHGGWFISGGYETHDAIARKLANATGAVILFVDYRLAPEHPFPAGLNDCKTAAEWLIHNAEKLGIDSQKIGIIGDSAGGTLATALTTQLGNQLQFQVLIYPAADNTLNTTSWETYQDGPVLNKEWGSQAWKWYLSSEEDQKNPLAVPMLIKDFTETPPTLVIVAEHDPLRDEGEELAQHMKDSGISVKTSLYKNMVHGFMHMGIILDETQSAIEEIAEFTTENLEK
;
A
#
# COMPACT_ATOMS: atom_id res chain seq x y z
N MET A 1 7.69 6.07 28.79
CA MET A 1 8.15 5.10 27.80
C MET A 1 9.55 5.51 27.36
N GLN A 2 10.56 4.68 27.55
CA GLN A 2 11.89 4.97 27.00
C GLN A 2 11.80 4.72 25.50
N LEU A 3 11.73 5.80 24.73
CA LEU A 3 11.73 5.74 23.26
C LEU A 3 13.07 5.10 22.84
N THR A 4 12.99 4.07 22.00
CA THR A 4 14.18 3.48 21.41
C THR A 4 14.89 4.53 20.55
N THR A 5 16.19 4.35 20.34
CA THR A 5 17.01 5.28 19.52
C THR A 5 16.41 5.51 18.11
N THR A 6 15.67 4.53 17.59
CA THR A 6 15.06 4.59 16.25
C THR A 6 13.81 5.48 16.21
N ILE A 7 12.87 5.29 17.14
CA ILE A 7 11.71 6.22 17.24
C ILE A 7 12.19 7.63 17.57
N GLY A 8 13.22 7.76 18.42
CA GLY A 8 13.84 9.06 18.71
C GLY A 8 14.28 9.78 17.44
N LYS A 9 14.92 9.09 16.49
CA LYS A 9 15.31 9.67 15.19
C LYS A 9 14.09 10.17 14.40
N VAL A 10 13.00 9.39 14.33
CA VAL A 10 11.77 9.80 13.64
C VAL A 10 11.19 11.05 14.29
N LEU A 11 11.01 11.05 15.60
CA LEU A 11 10.45 12.17 16.35
C LEU A 11 11.33 13.43 16.30
N ASP A 12 12.65 13.27 16.24
CA ASP A 12 13.59 14.38 16.08
C ASP A 12 13.60 14.97 14.66
N TYR A 13 13.19 14.17 13.67
CA TYR A 13 13.23 14.58 12.28
C TYR A 13 11.89 15.16 11.79
N LEU A 14 10.75 14.58 12.18
CA LEU A 14 9.43 15.04 11.76
C LEU A 14 9.18 16.55 11.99
N PRO A 15 9.56 17.15 13.14
CA PRO A 15 9.37 18.59 13.35
C PRO A 15 10.24 19.50 12.45
N LYS A 16 11.22 18.93 11.74
CA LYS A 16 12.11 19.69 10.83
C LYS A 16 11.57 19.72 9.40
N ILE A 17 10.51 18.95 9.14
CA ILE A 17 9.83 18.94 7.85
C ILE A 17 9.04 20.25 7.74
N GLU A 18 9.23 20.94 6.64
CA GLU A 18 8.44 22.13 6.34
C GLU A 18 6.97 21.76 6.25
N VAL A 19 6.10 22.53 6.92
CA VAL A 19 4.67 22.25 6.98
C VAL A 19 3.94 23.24 6.09
N PHE A 20 3.16 22.73 5.16
CA PHE A 20 2.24 23.54 4.36
C PHE A 20 1.07 23.99 5.23
N ASP A 21 0.71 25.27 5.18
CA ASP A 21 -0.40 25.86 5.91
C ASP A 21 -1.50 26.33 4.96
N SER A 22 -2.75 26.04 5.29
CA SER A 22 -3.95 26.42 4.55
C SER A 22 -5.15 26.42 5.50
N GLN A 23 -6.27 26.97 5.06
CA GLN A 23 -7.55 26.85 5.79
C GLN A 23 -8.31 25.56 5.47
N ASN A 24 -7.86 24.78 4.49
CA ASN A 24 -8.47 23.52 4.08
C ASN A 24 -7.70 22.32 4.66
N PRO A 25 -8.26 21.58 5.65
CA PRO A 25 -7.57 20.47 6.30
C PRO A 25 -7.17 19.33 5.33
N LEU A 26 -7.96 19.08 4.30
CA LEU A 26 -7.66 18.06 3.30
C LEU A 26 -6.46 18.47 2.44
N GLU A 27 -6.41 19.72 2.01
CA GLU A 27 -5.28 20.26 1.24
C GLU A 27 -4.00 20.23 2.08
N ILE A 28 -4.07 20.62 3.35
CA ILE A 28 -2.97 20.52 4.31
C ILE A 28 -2.45 19.09 4.39
N SER A 29 -3.34 18.13 4.59
CA SER A 29 -2.98 16.71 4.70
C SER A 29 -2.29 16.20 3.43
N ARG A 30 -2.87 16.45 2.27
CA ARG A 30 -2.32 16.01 0.98
C ARG A 30 -0.92 16.59 0.75
N LYS A 31 -0.77 17.89 0.98
CA LYS A 31 0.50 18.57 0.73
C LYS A 31 1.57 18.20 1.74
N ASN A 32 1.22 18.08 3.01
CA ASN A 32 2.16 17.65 4.04
C ASN A 32 2.58 16.20 3.86
N TYR A 33 1.69 15.32 3.42
CA TYR A 33 2.04 13.95 3.07
C TYR A 33 3.03 13.90 1.89
N GLU A 34 2.80 14.68 0.84
CA GLU A 34 3.72 14.81 -0.28
C GLU A 34 5.10 15.33 0.15
N ILE A 35 5.15 16.43 0.92
CA ILE A 35 6.40 17.01 1.42
C ILE A 35 7.16 15.99 2.29
N MET A 36 6.47 15.35 3.23
CA MET A 36 7.07 14.37 4.13
C MET A 36 7.68 13.19 3.36
N THR A 37 6.91 12.60 2.45
CA THR A 37 7.37 11.43 1.69
C THR A 37 8.53 11.77 0.76
N GLN A 38 8.50 12.93 0.09
CA GLN A 38 9.61 13.38 -0.76
C GLN A 38 10.90 13.64 0.03
N GLN A 39 10.79 14.18 1.24
CA GLN A 39 11.95 14.48 2.08
C GLN A 39 12.54 13.23 2.75
N LEU A 40 11.72 12.24 3.12
CA LEU A 40 12.14 11.09 3.90
C LEU A 40 12.47 9.85 3.09
N SER A 41 11.85 9.66 1.90
CA SER A 41 12.02 8.43 1.12
C SER A 41 13.43 8.21 0.55
N GLY A 42 14.19 9.29 0.45
CA GLY A 42 15.56 9.24 -0.04
C GLY A 42 15.69 9.31 -1.55
N LYS A 43 16.85 8.90 -2.05
CA LYS A 43 17.19 9.02 -3.47
C LYS A 43 16.29 8.14 -4.32
N LYS A 44 15.72 8.71 -5.38
CA LYS A 44 15.01 7.97 -6.43
C LYS A 44 16.03 7.14 -7.23
N GLU A 45 15.95 5.83 -7.11
CA GLU A 45 16.83 4.93 -7.83
C GLU A 45 16.54 4.94 -9.34
N PRO A 46 17.58 4.82 -10.19
CA PRO A 46 17.35 4.74 -11.62
C PRO A 46 16.75 3.38 -12.00
N VAL A 47 15.67 3.41 -12.76
CA VAL A 47 15.11 2.26 -13.48
C VAL A 47 15.36 2.42 -14.98
N ALA A 48 15.18 1.35 -15.77
CA ALA A 48 15.47 1.40 -17.19
C ALA A 48 14.48 2.28 -17.96
N ILE A 49 13.19 2.12 -17.67
CA ILE A 49 12.11 2.82 -18.38
C ILE A 49 11.02 3.19 -17.38
N ILE A 50 10.42 4.37 -17.58
CA ILE A 50 9.17 4.79 -16.95
C ILE A 50 8.22 5.22 -18.05
N GLU A 51 7.01 4.67 -18.03
CA GLU A 51 5.96 4.97 -18.99
C GLU A 51 4.70 5.39 -18.23
N GLU A 52 4.04 6.45 -18.67
CA GLU A 52 2.75 6.88 -18.14
C GLU A 52 1.66 6.57 -19.18
N LEU A 53 0.60 5.95 -18.71
CA LEU A 53 -0.53 5.57 -19.54
C LEU A 53 -1.83 5.96 -18.85
N ASN A 54 -2.86 6.17 -19.65
CA ASN A 54 -4.22 6.35 -19.16
C ASN A 54 -5.08 5.20 -19.70
N ILE A 55 -5.57 4.35 -18.81
CA ILE A 55 -6.43 3.23 -19.16
C ILE A 55 -7.85 3.75 -19.33
N PRO A 56 -8.49 3.59 -20.49
CA PRO A 56 -9.82 4.14 -20.74
C PRO A 56 -10.90 3.36 -19.98
N GLU A 57 -11.83 4.08 -19.39
CA GLU A 57 -13.12 3.65 -18.86
C GLU A 57 -14.24 4.39 -19.59
N GLU A 58 -15.51 4.07 -19.29
CA GLU A 58 -16.66 4.66 -20.00
C GLU A 58 -16.75 6.19 -19.82
N ASP A 59 -16.49 6.68 -18.62
CA ASP A 59 -16.67 8.09 -18.22
C ASP A 59 -15.40 8.79 -17.76
N HIS A 60 -14.29 8.07 -17.59
CA HIS A 60 -13.01 8.61 -17.17
C HIS A 60 -11.82 7.80 -17.69
N GLN A 61 -10.63 8.14 -17.22
CA GLN A 61 -9.40 7.38 -17.48
C GLN A 61 -8.71 7.07 -16.16
N VAL A 62 -8.14 5.88 -16.05
CA VAL A 62 -7.33 5.48 -14.88
C VAL A 62 -5.86 5.71 -15.22
N PRO A 63 -5.20 6.70 -14.58
CA PRO A 63 -3.79 6.94 -14.79
C PRO A 63 -2.96 5.81 -14.16
N VAL A 64 -1.97 5.32 -14.89
CA VAL A 64 -1.01 4.34 -14.38
C VAL A 64 0.40 4.70 -14.81
N ARG A 65 1.39 4.33 -13.97
CA ARG A 65 2.80 4.47 -14.30
C ARG A 65 3.47 3.11 -14.25
N ILE A 66 4.17 2.74 -15.32
CA ILE A 66 4.91 1.48 -15.44
C ILE A 66 6.38 1.76 -15.19
N TYR A 67 6.95 1.08 -14.22
CA TYR A 67 8.39 1.11 -13.94
C TYR A 67 9.01 -0.22 -14.39
N ARG A 68 9.98 -0.13 -15.30
CA ARG A 68 10.71 -1.30 -15.79
C ARG A 68 12.14 -1.28 -15.24
N PRO A 69 12.55 -2.26 -14.43
CA PRO A 69 13.94 -2.37 -13.99
C PRO A 69 14.87 -2.74 -15.14
N LYS A 70 16.18 -2.71 -14.89
CA LYS A 70 17.15 -3.20 -15.86
C LYS A 70 17.06 -4.72 -16.00
N GLY A 71 17.30 -5.23 -17.21
CA GLY A 71 17.30 -6.68 -17.46
C GLY A 71 15.93 -7.30 -17.74
N VAL A 72 14.88 -6.50 -17.84
CA VAL A 72 13.53 -6.97 -18.23
C VAL A 72 13.57 -7.68 -19.58
N THR A 73 12.95 -8.85 -19.65
CA THR A 73 12.83 -9.70 -20.85
C THR A 73 11.38 -9.71 -21.37
N SER A 74 11.12 -10.49 -22.41
CA SER A 74 9.78 -10.66 -22.98
C SER A 74 8.81 -11.50 -22.12
N LYS A 75 9.23 -11.95 -20.94
CA LYS A 75 8.43 -12.72 -19.97
C LYS A 75 8.81 -12.36 -18.54
N SER A 76 8.79 -11.07 -18.26
CA SER A 76 9.11 -10.57 -16.92
C SER A 76 7.94 -10.73 -15.97
N PRO A 77 8.16 -10.93 -14.67
CA PRO A 77 7.08 -10.82 -13.68
C PRO A 77 6.58 -9.38 -13.59
N ALA A 78 5.37 -9.21 -13.06
CA ALA A 78 4.81 -7.90 -12.77
C ALA A 78 4.18 -7.81 -11.39
N ILE A 79 4.13 -6.62 -10.88
CA ILE A 79 3.52 -6.29 -9.59
C ILE A 79 2.57 -5.12 -9.79
N ILE A 80 1.33 -5.29 -9.40
CA ILE A 80 0.36 -4.20 -9.27
C ILE A 80 0.63 -3.53 -7.94
N TYR A 81 1.01 -2.25 -7.95
CA TYR A 81 1.29 -1.51 -6.74
C TYR A 81 0.21 -0.47 -6.47
N ILE A 82 -0.46 -0.60 -5.33
CA ILE A 82 -1.53 0.26 -4.86
C ILE A 82 -1.03 1.05 -3.65
N HIS A 83 -0.98 2.37 -3.80
CA HIS A 83 -0.39 3.25 -2.81
C HIS A 83 -1.29 3.53 -1.60
N GLY A 84 -0.66 3.85 -0.47
CA GLY A 84 -1.30 4.34 0.74
C GLY A 84 -1.68 5.82 0.69
N GLY A 85 -2.11 6.35 1.82
CA GLY A 85 -2.51 7.75 1.99
C GLY A 85 -3.97 7.93 2.44
N TRP A 86 -4.48 7.01 3.26
CA TRP A 86 -5.83 7.07 3.82
C TRP A 86 -6.96 7.19 2.79
N PHE A 87 -6.79 6.69 1.57
CA PHE A 87 -7.73 6.84 0.45
C PHE A 87 -7.94 8.29 -0.02
N ILE A 88 -7.36 9.28 0.64
CA ILE A 88 -7.58 10.72 0.44
C ILE A 88 -6.35 11.46 -0.08
N SER A 89 -5.20 10.83 -0.07
CA SER A 89 -3.91 11.39 -0.50
C SER A 89 -3.02 10.29 -1.11
N GLY A 90 -1.88 10.69 -1.66
CA GLY A 90 -0.98 9.77 -2.33
C GLY A 90 -1.03 9.88 -3.84
N GLY A 91 -0.12 9.16 -4.49
CA GLY A 91 0.05 9.16 -5.94
C GLY A 91 1.53 9.02 -6.33
N TYR A 92 1.84 9.31 -7.58
CA TYR A 92 3.19 9.14 -8.12
C TYR A 92 4.27 9.87 -7.30
N GLU A 93 4.01 11.12 -6.90
CA GLU A 93 5.03 11.94 -6.25
C GLU A 93 5.38 11.46 -4.84
N THR A 94 4.44 10.83 -4.16
CA THR A 94 4.65 10.32 -2.81
C THR A 94 5.35 8.96 -2.80
N HIS A 95 5.10 8.11 -3.80
CA HIS A 95 5.54 6.70 -3.79
C HIS A 95 6.57 6.35 -4.88
N ASP A 96 7.01 7.29 -5.72
CA ASP A 96 7.97 7.04 -6.80
C ASP A 96 9.27 6.36 -6.30
N ALA A 97 9.79 6.79 -5.15
CA ALA A 97 11.01 6.19 -4.58
C ALA A 97 10.81 4.72 -4.19
N ILE A 98 9.66 4.38 -3.59
CA ILE A 98 9.32 3.01 -3.20
C ILE A 98 9.10 2.14 -4.44
N ALA A 99 8.32 2.62 -5.42
CA ALA A 99 8.07 1.89 -6.66
C ALA A 99 9.36 1.54 -7.41
N ARG A 100 10.32 2.45 -7.47
CA ARG A 100 11.65 2.22 -8.08
C ARG A 100 12.47 1.18 -7.31
N LYS A 101 12.49 1.26 -5.98
CA LYS A 101 13.18 0.28 -5.13
C LYS A 101 12.57 -1.11 -5.29
N LEU A 102 11.24 -1.21 -5.27
CA LEU A 102 10.52 -2.47 -5.50
C LEU A 102 10.85 -3.03 -6.89
N ALA A 103 10.79 -2.22 -7.95
CA ALA A 103 11.13 -2.67 -9.30
C ALA A 103 12.56 -3.25 -9.36
N ASN A 104 13.54 -2.53 -8.81
CA ASN A 104 14.94 -2.97 -8.84
C ASN A 104 15.20 -4.20 -7.97
N ALA A 105 14.61 -4.28 -6.78
CA ALA A 105 14.83 -5.37 -5.83
C ALA A 105 14.15 -6.68 -6.28
N THR A 106 12.93 -6.58 -6.84
CA THR A 106 12.16 -7.75 -7.29
C THR A 106 12.50 -8.18 -8.72
N GLY A 107 13.10 -7.31 -9.53
CA GLY A 107 13.25 -7.51 -10.97
C GLY A 107 11.93 -7.52 -11.74
N ALA A 108 10.81 -7.19 -11.10
CA ALA A 108 9.48 -7.16 -11.69
C ALA A 108 9.15 -5.79 -12.31
N VAL A 109 8.30 -5.81 -13.32
CA VAL A 109 7.65 -4.61 -13.85
C VAL A 109 6.61 -4.15 -12.82
N ILE A 110 6.69 -2.90 -12.36
CA ILE A 110 5.69 -2.35 -11.45
C ILE A 110 4.65 -1.58 -12.25
N LEU A 111 3.37 -1.96 -12.13
CA LEU A 111 2.24 -1.15 -12.53
C LEU A 111 1.74 -0.39 -11.31
N PHE A 112 2.07 0.89 -11.22
CA PHE A 112 1.58 1.79 -10.18
C PHE A 112 0.22 2.35 -10.59
N VAL A 113 -0.78 2.22 -9.74
CA VAL A 113 -2.14 2.74 -10.01
C VAL A 113 -2.34 4.05 -9.26
N ASP A 114 -2.64 5.11 -10.01
CA ASP A 114 -2.96 6.44 -9.46
C ASP A 114 -4.49 6.59 -9.39
N TYR A 115 -5.08 5.87 -8.47
CA TYR A 115 -6.53 5.73 -8.33
C TYR A 115 -7.20 7.01 -7.79
N ARG A 116 -8.46 7.21 -8.12
CA ARG A 116 -9.27 8.35 -7.66
C ARG A 116 -9.44 8.35 -6.15
N LEU A 117 -9.27 9.54 -5.56
CA LEU A 117 -9.23 9.74 -4.11
C LEU A 117 -10.55 10.28 -3.56
N ALA A 118 -10.85 9.89 -2.33
CA ALA A 118 -11.91 10.50 -1.52
C ALA A 118 -11.42 11.86 -0.96
N PRO A 119 -12.32 12.74 -0.57
CA PRO A 119 -13.78 12.65 -0.60
C PRO A 119 -14.40 12.94 -1.97
N GLU A 120 -13.63 13.39 -2.95
CA GLU A 120 -14.13 13.72 -4.30
C GLU A 120 -14.69 12.48 -4.99
N HIS A 121 -14.07 11.32 -4.74
CA HIS A 121 -14.45 10.02 -5.28
C HIS A 121 -14.41 8.96 -4.16
N PRO A 122 -15.46 8.88 -3.33
CA PRO A 122 -15.51 7.91 -2.24
C PRO A 122 -15.61 6.47 -2.75
N PHE A 123 -15.58 5.50 -1.86
CA PHE A 123 -15.82 4.09 -2.19
C PHE A 123 -17.09 3.93 -3.05
N PRO A 124 -17.06 3.13 -4.12
CA PRO A 124 -15.97 2.22 -4.53
C PRO A 124 -15.04 2.78 -5.63
N ALA A 125 -14.99 4.08 -5.87
CA ALA A 125 -14.32 4.65 -7.04
C ALA A 125 -12.83 4.22 -7.16
N GLY A 126 -12.04 4.40 -6.12
CA GLY A 126 -10.62 4.00 -6.13
C GLY A 126 -10.42 2.50 -6.27
N LEU A 127 -11.29 1.68 -5.68
CA LEU A 127 -11.24 0.22 -5.85
C LEU A 127 -11.53 -0.18 -7.30
N ASN A 128 -12.52 0.44 -7.93
CA ASN A 128 -12.85 0.18 -9.34
C ASN A 128 -11.69 0.54 -10.26
N ASP A 129 -11.01 1.68 -10.01
CA ASP A 129 -9.82 2.07 -10.78
C ASP A 129 -8.70 1.04 -10.65
N CYS A 130 -8.45 0.55 -9.42
CA CYS A 130 -7.46 -0.50 -9.17
C CYS A 130 -7.83 -1.80 -9.90
N LYS A 131 -9.12 -2.17 -9.92
CA LYS A 131 -9.61 -3.35 -10.63
C LYS A 131 -9.41 -3.21 -12.13
N THR A 132 -9.80 -2.09 -12.70
CA THR A 132 -9.60 -1.78 -14.12
C THR A 132 -8.14 -1.88 -14.51
N ALA A 133 -7.24 -1.29 -13.71
CA ALA A 133 -5.81 -1.33 -13.98
C ALA A 133 -5.24 -2.75 -13.90
N ALA A 134 -5.70 -3.55 -12.94
CA ALA A 134 -5.27 -4.94 -12.77
C ALA A 134 -5.74 -5.83 -13.95
N GLU A 135 -7.02 -5.77 -14.29
CA GLU A 135 -7.59 -6.51 -15.41
C GLU A 135 -6.96 -6.11 -16.75
N TRP A 136 -6.69 -4.82 -16.92
CA TRP A 136 -5.97 -4.33 -18.10
C TRP A 136 -4.55 -4.87 -18.17
N LEU A 137 -3.79 -4.90 -17.07
CA LEU A 137 -2.45 -5.48 -17.01
C LEU A 137 -2.46 -6.96 -17.40
N ILE A 138 -3.36 -7.74 -16.80
CA ILE A 138 -3.49 -9.17 -17.04
C ILE A 138 -3.83 -9.44 -18.52
N HIS A 139 -4.80 -8.70 -19.08
CA HIS A 139 -5.22 -8.84 -20.47
C HIS A 139 -4.13 -8.43 -21.47
N ASN A 140 -3.32 -7.43 -21.16
CA ASN A 140 -2.26 -6.92 -22.04
C ASN A 140 -0.85 -7.44 -21.69
N ALA A 141 -0.73 -8.42 -20.79
CA ALA A 141 0.54 -8.90 -20.27
C ALA A 141 1.53 -9.28 -21.40
N GLU A 142 1.11 -10.06 -22.37
CA GLU A 142 1.96 -10.48 -23.50
C GLU A 142 2.48 -9.28 -24.31
N LYS A 143 1.63 -8.30 -24.62
CA LYS A 143 2.03 -7.08 -25.35
C LYS A 143 3.00 -6.23 -24.58
N LEU A 144 2.91 -6.29 -23.24
CA LEU A 144 3.80 -5.56 -22.32
C LEU A 144 5.11 -6.33 -22.03
N GLY A 145 5.29 -7.54 -22.58
CA GLY A 145 6.43 -8.39 -22.29
C GLY A 145 6.38 -8.96 -20.87
N ILE A 146 5.19 -9.16 -20.31
CA ILE A 146 4.93 -9.68 -18.99
C ILE A 146 4.46 -11.13 -19.08
N ASP A 147 4.87 -11.97 -18.14
CA ASP A 147 4.32 -13.30 -17.97
C ASP A 147 3.00 -13.20 -17.16
N SER A 148 1.88 -13.49 -17.77
CA SER A 148 0.55 -13.43 -17.13
C SER A 148 0.39 -14.41 -15.96
N GLN A 149 1.26 -15.43 -15.86
CA GLN A 149 1.29 -16.37 -14.75
C GLN A 149 2.21 -15.91 -13.61
N LYS A 150 2.81 -14.71 -13.73
CA LYS A 150 3.77 -14.14 -12.77
C LYS A 150 3.40 -12.72 -12.37
N ILE A 151 2.14 -12.54 -11.99
CA ILE A 151 1.62 -11.25 -11.55
C ILE A 151 1.28 -11.33 -10.06
N GLY A 152 1.82 -10.40 -9.27
CA GLY A 152 1.48 -10.22 -7.86
C GLY A 152 0.90 -8.84 -7.56
N ILE A 153 0.52 -8.61 -6.32
CA ILE A 153 -0.04 -7.34 -5.85
C ILE A 153 0.65 -6.91 -4.56
N ILE A 154 0.94 -5.62 -4.45
CA ILE A 154 1.47 -5.00 -3.24
C ILE A 154 0.64 -3.76 -2.92
N GLY A 155 0.26 -3.60 -1.65
CA GLY A 155 -0.40 -2.39 -1.18
C GLY A 155 0.09 -1.98 0.20
N ASP A 156 0.33 -0.68 0.39
CA ASP A 156 0.70 -0.13 1.69
C ASP A 156 -0.44 0.68 2.31
N SER A 157 -0.65 0.54 3.62
CA SER A 157 -1.67 1.28 4.38
C SER A 157 -3.08 1.14 3.75
N ALA A 158 -3.73 2.22 3.35
CA ALA A 158 -4.99 2.21 2.59
C ALA A 158 -4.88 1.42 1.26
N GLY A 159 -3.71 1.41 0.63
CA GLY A 159 -3.45 0.55 -0.53
C GLY A 159 -3.52 -0.93 -0.18
N GLY A 160 -3.16 -1.31 1.05
CA GLY A 160 -3.34 -2.67 1.56
C GLY A 160 -4.81 -3.08 1.68
N THR A 161 -5.69 -2.15 2.06
CA THR A 161 -7.15 -2.34 2.04
C THR A 161 -7.64 -2.67 0.62
N LEU A 162 -7.26 -1.82 -0.34
CA LEU A 162 -7.66 -1.98 -1.74
C LEU A 162 -7.06 -3.25 -2.37
N ALA A 163 -5.79 -3.57 -2.05
CA ALA A 163 -5.14 -4.80 -2.49
C ALA A 163 -5.86 -6.04 -1.97
N THR A 164 -6.24 -6.06 -0.69
CA THR A 164 -6.99 -7.17 -0.10
C THR A 164 -8.33 -7.36 -0.79
N ALA A 165 -9.11 -6.28 -0.96
CA ALA A 165 -10.39 -6.34 -1.66
C ALA A 165 -10.25 -6.80 -3.11
N LEU A 166 -9.23 -6.33 -3.80
CA LEU A 166 -8.98 -6.71 -5.19
C LEU A 166 -8.57 -8.17 -5.31
N THR A 167 -7.75 -8.67 -4.40
CA THR A 167 -7.29 -10.07 -4.38
C THR A 167 -8.46 -11.03 -4.22
N THR A 168 -9.47 -10.72 -3.40
CA THR A 168 -10.67 -11.56 -3.29
C THR A 168 -11.52 -11.59 -4.56
N GLN A 169 -11.36 -10.62 -5.46
CA GLN A 169 -12.08 -10.58 -6.74
C GLN A 169 -11.30 -11.24 -7.89
N LEU A 170 -9.97 -11.15 -7.87
CA LEU A 170 -9.09 -11.68 -8.92
C LEU A 170 -8.63 -13.12 -8.64
N GLY A 171 -8.58 -13.52 -7.37
CA GLY A 171 -8.26 -14.87 -6.95
C GLY A 171 -6.94 -15.38 -7.53
N ASN A 172 -6.98 -16.55 -8.14
CA ASN A 172 -5.84 -17.28 -8.71
C ASN A 172 -5.16 -16.60 -9.91
N GLN A 173 -5.64 -15.45 -10.38
CA GLN A 173 -4.93 -14.65 -11.38
C GLN A 173 -3.71 -13.95 -10.77
N LEU A 174 -3.63 -13.88 -9.44
CA LEU A 174 -2.48 -13.31 -8.71
C LEU A 174 -1.70 -14.44 -8.02
N GLN A 175 -0.37 -14.36 -8.09
CA GLN A 175 0.51 -15.39 -7.56
C GLN A 175 0.90 -15.14 -6.09
N PHE A 176 0.89 -13.89 -5.67
CA PHE A 176 1.15 -13.49 -4.29
C PHE A 176 0.53 -12.13 -3.97
N GLN A 177 0.41 -11.86 -2.68
CA GLN A 177 -0.02 -10.58 -2.14
C GLN A 177 0.96 -10.11 -1.05
N VAL A 178 1.29 -8.82 -1.05
CA VAL A 178 2.02 -8.18 0.05
C VAL A 178 1.20 -7.02 0.60
N LEU A 179 0.93 -7.06 1.89
CA LEU A 179 0.21 -6.03 2.63
C LEU A 179 1.17 -5.36 3.61
N ILE A 180 1.45 -4.08 3.41
CA ILE A 180 2.40 -3.33 4.22
C ILE A 180 1.59 -2.45 5.18
N TYR A 181 1.64 -2.75 6.47
CA TYR A 181 0.87 -2.08 7.55
C TYR A 181 -0.57 -1.72 7.13
N PRO A 182 -1.36 -2.69 6.65
CA PRO A 182 -2.66 -2.42 6.03
C PRO A 182 -3.66 -1.81 7.01
N ALA A 183 -4.50 -0.88 6.53
CA ALA A 183 -5.72 -0.49 7.22
C ALA A 183 -6.79 -1.55 6.93
N ALA A 184 -7.36 -2.15 7.95
CA ALA A 184 -8.25 -3.30 7.79
C ALA A 184 -9.62 -3.12 8.45
N ASP A 185 -9.73 -2.27 9.47
CA ASP A 185 -10.95 -2.07 10.25
C ASP A 185 -11.30 -0.58 10.40
N ASN A 186 -12.55 -0.23 10.13
CA ASN A 186 -13.06 1.13 10.24
C ASN A 186 -13.55 1.50 11.65
N THR A 187 -13.48 0.58 12.61
CA THR A 187 -13.94 0.81 14.00
C THR A 187 -12.91 1.54 14.85
N LEU A 188 -11.62 1.42 14.52
CA LEU A 188 -10.51 2.05 15.25
C LEU A 188 -10.51 1.74 16.75
N ASN A 189 -10.82 0.50 17.15
CA ASN A 189 -11.05 0.11 18.54
C ASN A 189 -10.08 -0.94 19.07
N THR A 190 -8.99 -1.27 18.35
CA THR A 190 -7.96 -2.20 18.80
C THR A 190 -7.10 -1.58 19.91
N THR A 191 -6.36 -2.42 20.64
CA THR A 191 -5.42 -1.96 21.68
C THR A 191 -4.32 -1.05 21.10
N SER A 192 -3.85 -1.31 19.88
CA SER A 192 -2.89 -0.43 19.23
C SER A 192 -3.49 0.96 18.93
N TRP A 193 -4.76 1.06 18.54
CA TRP A 193 -5.46 2.34 18.40
C TRP A 193 -5.63 3.09 19.71
N GLU A 194 -5.81 2.39 20.82
CA GLU A 194 -5.85 3.03 22.15
C GLU A 194 -4.47 3.52 22.58
N THR A 195 -3.44 2.70 22.33
CA THR A 195 -2.06 2.98 22.76
C THR A 195 -1.42 4.13 21.97
N TYR A 196 -1.70 4.21 20.66
CA TYR A 196 -1.06 5.14 19.74
C TYR A 196 -2.06 6.15 19.14
N GLN A 197 -3.15 6.47 19.86
CA GLN A 197 -4.22 7.35 19.37
C GLN A 197 -3.74 8.75 18.95
N ASP A 198 -2.65 9.26 19.54
CA ASP A 198 -2.08 10.59 19.31
C ASP A 198 -0.83 10.58 18.40
N GLY A 199 -0.55 9.49 17.74
CA GLY A 199 0.59 9.43 16.86
C GLY A 199 1.69 8.46 17.28
N PRO A 200 2.88 8.46 16.66
CA PRO A 200 3.62 9.64 16.15
C PRO A 200 3.37 10.06 14.69
N VAL A 201 2.81 9.22 13.85
CA VAL A 201 2.55 9.54 12.42
C VAL A 201 1.06 9.58 12.13
N LEU A 202 0.33 8.59 12.62
CA LEU A 202 -1.12 8.53 12.54
C LEU A 202 -1.75 8.93 13.87
N ASN A 203 -2.91 9.57 13.81
CA ASN A 203 -3.76 9.79 14.99
C ASN A 203 -5.20 9.34 14.71
N LYS A 204 -5.90 9.02 15.78
CA LYS A 204 -7.24 8.43 15.73
C LYS A 204 -8.30 9.38 15.15
N GLU A 205 -8.19 10.67 15.47
CA GLU A 205 -9.11 11.68 14.96
C GLU A 205 -9.05 11.76 13.44
N TRP A 206 -7.83 11.85 12.90
CA TRP A 206 -7.62 11.92 11.45
C TRP A 206 -8.01 10.61 10.74
N GLY A 207 -7.65 9.46 11.33
CA GLY A 207 -8.09 8.15 10.81
C GLY A 207 -9.61 8.02 10.74
N SER A 208 -10.32 8.45 11.79
CA SER A 208 -11.78 8.49 11.80
C SER A 208 -12.35 9.39 10.70
N GLN A 209 -11.72 10.56 10.48
CA GLN A 209 -12.16 11.49 9.45
C GLN A 209 -11.92 10.94 8.04
N ALA A 210 -10.77 10.29 7.82
CA ALA A 210 -10.44 9.67 6.54
C ALA A 210 -11.41 8.54 6.17
N TRP A 211 -11.73 7.66 7.13
CA TRP A 211 -12.75 6.63 6.92
C TRP A 211 -14.12 7.23 6.59
N LYS A 212 -14.55 8.33 7.25
CA LYS A 212 -15.81 9.02 6.92
C LYS A 212 -15.82 9.61 5.52
N TRP A 213 -14.70 10.08 5.02
CA TRP A 213 -14.58 10.57 3.65
C TRP A 213 -14.57 9.46 2.62
N TYR A 214 -13.97 8.31 2.97
CA TYR A 214 -13.93 7.15 2.08
C TYR A 214 -15.26 6.39 2.04
N LEU A 215 -15.91 6.18 3.19
CA LEU A 215 -17.16 5.43 3.34
C LEU A 215 -18.34 6.41 3.42
N SER A 216 -19.00 6.65 2.30
CA SER A 216 -20.02 7.69 2.18
C SER A 216 -21.39 7.30 2.75
N SER A 217 -21.60 6.00 3.04
CA SER A 217 -22.87 5.46 3.53
C SER A 217 -22.68 4.42 4.64
N GLU A 218 -23.75 4.12 5.39
CA GLU A 218 -23.74 3.00 6.35
C GLU A 218 -23.58 1.64 5.66
N GLU A 219 -23.97 1.50 4.41
CA GLU A 219 -23.81 0.30 3.62
C GLU A 219 -22.35 0.09 3.29
N ASP A 220 -21.63 1.15 2.90
CA ASP A 220 -20.19 1.10 2.64
C ASP A 220 -19.41 0.67 3.88
N GLN A 221 -19.82 1.16 5.07
CA GLN A 221 -19.18 0.80 6.34
C GLN A 221 -19.29 -0.71 6.68
N LYS A 222 -20.24 -1.41 6.08
CA LYS A 222 -20.49 -2.85 6.27
C LYS A 222 -20.08 -3.68 5.05
N ASN A 223 -19.50 -3.03 4.04
CA ASN A 223 -19.10 -3.70 2.82
C ASN A 223 -17.71 -4.36 2.99
N PRO A 224 -17.57 -5.68 2.81
CA PRO A 224 -16.28 -6.37 2.96
C PRO A 224 -15.23 -5.92 1.93
N LEU A 225 -15.61 -5.36 0.79
CA LEU A 225 -14.65 -4.81 -0.18
C LEU A 225 -14.13 -3.43 0.24
N ALA A 226 -14.80 -2.77 1.19
CA ALA A 226 -14.34 -1.50 1.76
C ALA A 226 -13.59 -1.71 3.08
N VAL A 227 -13.97 -2.74 3.85
CA VAL A 227 -13.46 -3.03 5.20
C VAL A 227 -13.01 -4.49 5.25
N PRO A 228 -11.72 -4.79 5.05
CA PRO A 228 -11.18 -6.16 4.97
C PRO A 228 -11.50 -7.08 6.16
N MET A 229 -11.61 -6.54 7.37
CA MET A 229 -12.00 -7.31 8.56
C MET A 229 -13.41 -7.94 8.47
N LEU A 230 -14.24 -7.49 7.54
CA LEU A 230 -15.57 -8.06 7.29
C LEU A 230 -15.57 -9.19 6.24
N ILE A 231 -14.44 -9.45 5.59
CA ILE A 231 -14.30 -10.56 4.63
C ILE A 231 -14.34 -11.89 5.40
N LYS A 232 -15.23 -12.77 4.98
CA LYS A 232 -15.46 -14.07 5.65
C LYS A 232 -14.72 -15.22 5.00
N ASP A 233 -14.33 -15.06 3.76
CA ASP A 233 -13.73 -16.13 2.96
C ASP A 233 -12.53 -15.59 2.18
N PHE A 234 -11.37 -16.15 2.48
CA PHE A 234 -10.09 -15.85 1.82
C PHE A 234 -9.56 -17.03 1.00
N THR A 235 -10.34 -18.09 0.78
CA THR A 235 -9.86 -19.34 0.15
C THR A 235 -9.23 -19.15 -1.21
N GLU A 236 -9.65 -18.15 -1.97
CA GLU A 236 -9.08 -17.81 -3.29
C GLU A 236 -7.88 -16.82 -3.21
N THR A 237 -7.51 -16.38 -2.01
CA THR A 237 -6.39 -15.45 -1.80
C THR A 237 -5.05 -16.17 -2.00
N PRO A 238 -4.08 -15.62 -2.74
CA PRO A 238 -2.77 -16.25 -2.92
C PRO A 238 -1.93 -16.16 -1.65
N PRO A 239 -0.76 -16.83 -1.60
CA PRO A 239 0.21 -16.65 -0.51
C PRO A 239 0.44 -15.17 -0.20
N THR A 240 0.38 -14.83 1.08
CA THR A 240 0.37 -13.43 1.54
C THR A 240 1.51 -13.14 2.52
N LEU A 241 2.21 -12.03 2.31
CA LEU A 241 3.10 -11.42 3.30
C LEU A 241 2.40 -10.22 3.92
N VAL A 242 2.28 -10.20 5.24
CA VAL A 242 1.78 -9.04 6.00
C VAL A 242 2.92 -8.46 6.83
N ILE A 243 3.31 -7.22 6.54
CA ILE A 243 4.30 -6.46 7.27
C ILE A 243 3.57 -5.50 8.21
N VAL A 244 3.90 -5.50 9.49
CA VAL A 244 3.34 -4.57 10.47
C VAL A 244 4.45 -3.85 11.24
N ALA A 245 4.19 -2.64 11.72
CA ALA A 245 5.12 -1.86 12.51
C ALA A 245 4.73 -1.90 14.00
N GLU A 246 5.71 -1.98 14.90
CA GLU A 246 5.45 -2.16 16.34
C GLU A 246 4.70 -0.98 16.96
N HIS A 247 5.04 0.25 16.55
CA HIS A 247 4.47 1.48 17.11
C HIS A 247 3.49 2.13 16.11
N ASP A 248 2.52 1.34 15.69
CA ASP A 248 1.53 1.71 14.67
C ASP A 248 0.12 1.46 15.21
N PRO A 249 -0.79 2.45 15.13
CA PRO A 249 -2.20 2.21 15.43
C PRO A 249 -2.82 1.05 14.66
N LEU A 250 -2.39 0.81 13.41
CA LEU A 250 -2.90 -0.26 12.54
C LEU A 250 -2.29 -1.64 12.81
N ARG A 251 -1.34 -1.76 13.76
CA ARG A 251 -0.63 -3.03 14.02
C ARG A 251 -1.59 -4.18 14.29
N ASP A 252 -2.47 -4.01 15.28
CA ASP A 252 -3.32 -5.11 15.75
C ASP A 252 -4.31 -5.55 14.67
N GLU A 253 -4.93 -4.61 13.93
CA GLU A 253 -5.83 -4.95 12.83
C GLU A 253 -5.12 -5.63 11.66
N GLY A 254 -3.86 -5.27 11.38
CA GLY A 254 -3.03 -5.95 10.39
C GLY A 254 -2.67 -7.39 10.82
N GLU A 255 -2.35 -7.60 12.10
CA GLU A 255 -2.11 -8.94 12.66
C GLU A 255 -3.38 -9.79 12.68
N GLU A 256 -4.54 -9.21 13.05
CA GLU A 256 -5.84 -9.88 13.03
C GLU A 256 -6.26 -10.26 11.61
N LEU A 257 -6.09 -9.37 10.62
CA LEU A 257 -6.33 -9.68 9.21
C LEU A 257 -5.48 -10.87 8.74
N ALA A 258 -4.18 -10.87 9.09
CA ALA A 258 -3.29 -11.98 8.78
C ALA A 258 -3.76 -13.30 9.43
N GLN A 259 -4.30 -13.24 10.64
CA GLN A 259 -4.85 -14.42 11.33
C GLN A 259 -6.13 -14.93 10.66
N HIS A 260 -7.05 -14.05 10.25
CA HIS A 260 -8.26 -14.44 9.51
C HIS A 260 -7.93 -15.14 8.18
N MET A 261 -6.90 -14.67 7.47
CA MET A 261 -6.41 -15.34 6.27
C MET A 261 -5.84 -16.72 6.58
N LYS A 262 -5.04 -16.87 7.65
CA LYS A 262 -4.52 -18.18 8.10
C LYS A 262 -5.65 -19.14 8.47
N ASP A 263 -6.66 -18.66 9.17
CA ASP A 263 -7.83 -19.46 9.59
C ASP A 263 -8.65 -19.94 8.37
N SER A 264 -8.59 -19.19 7.26
CA SER A 264 -9.13 -19.60 5.96
C SER A 264 -8.24 -20.59 5.19
N GLY A 265 -7.10 -21.00 5.75
CA GLY A 265 -6.18 -21.95 5.14
C GLY A 265 -5.13 -21.35 4.20
N ILE A 266 -5.01 -20.03 4.17
CA ILE A 266 -4.04 -19.33 3.33
C ILE A 266 -2.63 -19.40 3.93
N SER A 267 -1.62 -19.54 3.08
CA SER A 267 -0.20 -19.41 3.47
C SER A 267 0.11 -17.93 3.76
N VAL A 268 0.23 -17.58 5.03
CA VAL A 268 0.51 -16.19 5.44
C VAL A 268 1.78 -16.11 6.26
N LYS A 269 2.75 -15.31 5.79
CA LYS A 269 3.91 -14.85 6.56
C LYS A 269 3.55 -13.51 7.19
N THR A 270 3.78 -13.35 8.49
CA THR A 270 3.60 -12.08 9.20
C THR A 270 4.94 -11.62 9.75
N SER A 271 5.31 -10.38 9.47
CA SER A 271 6.59 -9.78 9.90
C SER A 271 6.35 -8.52 10.70
N LEU A 272 6.72 -8.55 11.98
CA LEU A 272 6.69 -7.38 12.87
C LEU A 272 8.03 -6.64 12.82
N TYR A 273 8.00 -5.43 12.29
CA TYR A 273 9.14 -4.52 12.29
C TYR A 273 9.22 -3.77 13.61
N LYS A 274 10.11 -4.25 14.49
CA LYS A 274 10.31 -3.69 15.83
C LYS A 274 10.85 -2.27 15.77
N ASN A 275 10.38 -1.43 16.68
CA ASN A 275 10.73 -0.01 16.79
C ASN A 275 10.34 0.83 15.55
N MET A 276 9.55 0.31 14.64
CA MET A 276 9.04 1.05 13.50
C MET A 276 7.70 1.69 13.79
N VAL A 277 7.42 2.77 13.06
CA VAL A 277 6.16 3.51 13.08
C VAL A 277 5.42 3.28 11.76
N HIS A 278 4.14 3.68 11.69
CA HIS A 278 3.41 3.69 10.44
C HIS A 278 4.15 4.47 9.34
N GLY A 279 4.10 4.00 8.10
CA GLY A 279 4.72 4.69 6.97
C GLY A 279 6.25 4.60 6.94
N PHE A 280 6.89 3.74 7.73
CA PHE A 280 8.36 3.62 7.77
C PHE A 280 8.97 3.30 6.39
N MET A 281 8.21 2.75 5.45
CA MET A 281 8.64 2.54 4.06
C MET A 281 9.04 3.84 3.35
N HIS A 282 8.51 4.99 3.78
CA HIS A 282 8.87 6.30 3.27
C HIS A 282 10.05 6.96 3.99
N MET A 283 10.69 6.26 4.94
CA MET A 283 11.69 6.87 5.83
C MET A 283 13.12 6.38 5.57
N GLY A 284 13.43 6.02 4.33
CA GLY A 284 14.71 5.42 3.94
C GLY A 284 15.95 6.32 4.12
N ILE A 285 15.79 7.62 4.41
CA ILE A 285 16.92 8.49 4.80
C ILE A 285 17.36 8.24 6.24
N ILE A 286 16.43 7.83 7.11
CA ILE A 286 16.65 7.75 8.56
C ILE A 286 16.53 6.33 9.11
N LEU A 287 15.94 5.40 8.36
CA LEU A 287 15.64 4.03 8.78
C LEU A 287 16.22 3.00 7.80
N ASP A 288 17.15 2.18 8.28
CA ASP A 288 17.71 1.06 7.50
C ASP A 288 16.67 -0.05 7.30
N GLU A 289 15.68 -0.14 8.19
CA GLU A 289 14.58 -1.09 8.16
C GLU A 289 13.69 -0.93 6.92
N THR A 290 13.66 0.27 6.31
CA THR A 290 13.03 0.48 4.99
C THR A 290 13.67 -0.41 3.93
N GLN A 291 15.00 -0.49 3.90
CA GLN A 291 15.72 -1.35 2.96
C GLN A 291 15.50 -2.83 3.28
N SER A 292 15.53 -3.20 4.56
CA SER A 292 15.26 -4.58 5.00
C SER A 292 13.87 -5.06 4.59
N ALA A 293 12.86 -4.18 4.67
CA ALA A 293 11.51 -4.51 4.22
C ALA A 293 11.42 -4.69 2.69
N ILE A 294 12.12 -3.87 1.91
CA ILE A 294 12.22 -4.04 0.45
C ILE A 294 12.86 -5.38 0.10
N GLU A 295 13.92 -5.77 0.81
CA GLU A 295 14.62 -7.05 0.61
C GLU A 295 13.71 -8.22 0.95
N GLU A 296 12.99 -8.17 2.08
CA GLU A 296 12.02 -9.20 2.47
C GLU A 296 10.89 -9.35 1.43
N ILE A 297 10.38 -8.23 0.91
CA ILE A 297 9.37 -8.24 -0.16
C ILE A 297 9.94 -8.91 -1.42
N ALA A 298 11.18 -8.61 -1.78
CA ALA A 298 11.83 -9.20 -2.95
C ALA A 298 12.05 -10.71 -2.79
N GLU A 299 12.50 -11.18 -1.62
CA GLU A 299 12.62 -12.60 -1.29
C GLU A 299 11.26 -13.30 -1.41
N PHE A 300 10.21 -12.77 -0.75
CA PHE A 300 8.87 -13.32 -0.82
C PHE A 300 8.31 -13.37 -2.24
N THR A 301 8.55 -12.32 -3.03
CA THR A 301 8.18 -12.26 -4.45
C THR A 301 8.83 -13.39 -5.23
N THR A 302 10.15 -13.58 -5.08
CA THR A 302 10.91 -14.62 -5.76
C THR A 302 10.41 -16.02 -5.39
N GLU A 303 10.23 -16.30 -4.11
CA GLU A 303 9.73 -17.59 -3.60
C GLU A 303 8.36 -17.98 -4.20
N ASN A 304 7.51 -17.02 -4.53
CA ASN A 304 6.16 -17.28 -5.05
C ASN A 304 6.06 -17.19 -6.58
N LEU A 305 7.06 -16.66 -7.25
CA LEU A 305 7.12 -16.63 -8.72
C LEU A 305 7.97 -17.76 -9.35
N GLU A 306 8.75 -18.48 -8.54
CA GLU A 306 9.57 -19.61 -9.00
C GLU A 306 8.86 -20.96 -8.86
N LYS A 307 7.68 -20.98 -8.24
CA LYS A 307 6.83 -22.18 -8.13
C LYS A 307 6.07 -22.44 -9.41
#